data_d318f98e1322087f5acc89bf1a3755b0
#
_entry.id   d318f98e1322087f5acc89bf1a3755b0
#
_cell.length_a   1.000
_cell.length_b   1.000
_cell.length_c   1.000
_cell.angle_alpha   90.00
_cell.angle_beta   90.00
_cell.angle_gamma   90.00
#
_symmetry.space_group_name_H-M   'P 1'
#
loop_
_entity.id
_entity.type
_entity.pdbx_description
1 polymer ?
#
loop_
_entity_poly.entity_id
_entity_poly.type
_entity_poly.pdbx_seq_one_letter_code
_entity_poly.pdbx_strand_id
1 'polypeptide(L)'
;ENLPGLKDVPTLYSYEEIQGYLKNPPKRETDKLAAMRLLADKTREEIDNMIDDQLAFVMSKVMVLDTHFVSGTSGASDRTQATPRKDEFNLISIDIVLRYNEHKFLFANPKHLDSSGKDSNHLQQNYIMGFVFPQTDGTLKLDLTDEWYEDFNEMYETLDIADAVNEEDMQIDNRNIIVEN
;
A
#
# COMPACT_ATOMS: atom_id res chain seq x y z
N GLU A 1 2.41 13.24 -12.40
CA GLU A 1 1.97 12.92 -13.79
C GLU A 1 0.72 12.07 -13.69
N ASN A 2 -0.40 12.56 -14.27
CA ASN A 2 -1.64 11.77 -14.35
C ASN A 2 -1.35 10.45 -15.06
N LEU A 3 -1.70 9.33 -14.45
CA LEU A 3 -1.61 8.03 -15.10
C LEU A 3 -2.40 8.07 -16.41
N PRO A 4 -1.75 7.96 -17.58
CA PRO A 4 -2.45 8.06 -18.84
C PRO A 4 -3.50 6.96 -18.95
N GLY A 5 -4.73 7.30 -19.35
CA GLY A 5 -5.76 6.36 -19.73
C GLY A 5 -6.76 5.96 -18.66
N LEU A 6 -6.68 6.50 -17.41
CA LEU A 6 -7.69 6.22 -16.39
C LEU A 6 -8.80 7.28 -16.29
N LYS A 7 -8.55 8.51 -16.75
CA LYS A 7 -9.58 9.56 -16.77
C LYS A 7 -10.79 9.25 -17.67
N ASP A 8 -10.58 8.39 -18.64
CA ASP A 8 -11.60 8.05 -19.63
C ASP A 8 -12.24 6.68 -19.37
N VAL A 9 -11.95 6.05 -18.21
CA VAL A 9 -12.59 4.77 -17.86
C VAL A 9 -14.04 5.03 -17.51
N PRO A 10 -15.01 4.54 -18.30
CA PRO A 10 -16.43 4.78 -18.04
C PRO A 10 -16.85 4.15 -16.73
N THR A 11 -17.84 4.74 -16.08
CA THR A 11 -18.40 4.19 -14.84
C THR A 11 -19.00 2.80 -15.11
N LEU A 12 -18.65 1.83 -14.26
CA LEU A 12 -19.23 0.48 -14.32
C LEU A 12 -20.66 0.48 -13.80
N TYR A 13 -21.54 -0.20 -14.52
CA TYR A 13 -22.92 -0.42 -14.09
C TYR A 13 -23.27 -1.91 -14.28
N SER A 14 -23.81 -2.55 -13.25
CA SER A 14 -24.30 -3.92 -13.36
C SER A 14 -25.53 -4.00 -14.25
N TYR A 15 -25.79 -5.17 -14.79
CA TYR A 15 -27.00 -5.40 -15.60
C TYR A 15 -28.29 -5.03 -14.85
N GLU A 16 -28.36 -5.39 -13.56
CA GLU A 16 -29.49 -5.06 -12.68
C GLU A 16 -29.68 -3.56 -12.49
N GLU A 17 -28.61 -2.82 -12.30
CA GLU A 17 -28.66 -1.35 -12.17
C GLU A 17 -29.17 -0.72 -13.46
N ILE A 18 -28.66 -1.16 -14.61
CA ILE A 18 -29.10 -0.65 -15.90
C ILE A 18 -30.58 -0.91 -16.08
N GLN A 19 -31.03 -2.16 -15.89
CA GLN A 19 -32.45 -2.54 -16.07
C GLN A 19 -33.37 -1.83 -15.06
N GLY A 20 -32.96 -1.73 -13.80
CA GLY A 20 -33.70 -1.03 -12.75
C GLY A 20 -33.84 0.47 -13.03
N TYR A 21 -32.79 1.09 -13.53
CA TYR A 21 -32.78 2.53 -13.83
C TYR A 21 -33.62 2.84 -15.11
N LEU A 22 -33.52 1.99 -16.11
CA LEU A 22 -34.32 2.14 -17.34
C LEU A 22 -35.81 1.88 -17.11
N LYS A 23 -36.14 0.99 -16.16
CA LYS A 23 -37.56 0.71 -15.80
C LYS A 23 -38.20 1.89 -15.07
N ASN A 24 -37.44 2.64 -14.27
CA ASN A 24 -37.91 3.80 -13.50
C ASN A 24 -36.96 5.00 -13.72
N PRO A 25 -36.91 5.57 -14.92
CA PRO A 25 -35.97 6.63 -15.23
C PRO A 25 -36.34 7.91 -14.48
N PRO A 26 -35.31 8.71 -14.10
CA PRO A 26 -35.54 10.02 -13.49
C PRO A 26 -36.30 10.95 -14.47
N LYS A 27 -37.03 11.93 -13.93
CA LYS A 27 -37.78 12.90 -14.72
C LYS A 27 -36.92 13.80 -15.62
N ARG A 28 -35.62 13.93 -15.27
CA ARG A 28 -34.67 14.73 -16.04
C ARG A 28 -33.61 13.79 -16.62
N GLU A 29 -33.21 14.08 -17.84
CA GLU A 29 -32.03 13.43 -18.42
C GLU A 29 -30.81 13.74 -17.58
N THR A 30 -30.00 12.72 -17.31
CA THR A 30 -28.73 12.80 -16.62
C THR A 30 -27.70 12.07 -17.44
N ASP A 31 -26.41 12.40 -17.28
CA ASP A 31 -25.31 11.69 -17.96
C ASP A 31 -25.35 10.19 -17.64
N LYS A 32 -25.73 9.84 -16.41
CA LYS A 32 -25.94 8.45 -15.99
C LYS A 32 -27.05 7.76 -16.80
N LEU A 33 -28.20 8.42 -17.01
CA LEU A 33 -29.30 7.86 -17.79
C LEU A 33 -28.89 7.69 -19.26
N ALA A 34 -28.22 8.67 -19.83
CA ALA A 34 -27.70 8.60 -21.18
C ALA A 34 -26.73 7.42 -21.36
N ALA A 35 -25.79 7.26 -20.45
CA ALA A 35 -24.84 6.14 -20.44
C ALA A 35 -25.56 4.78 -20.34
N MET A 36 -26.56 4.66 -19.45
CA MET A 36 -27.33 3.41 -19.30
C MET A 36 -28.17 3.08 -20.53
N ARG A 37 -28.73 4.10 -21.22
CA ARG A 37 -29.44 3.90 -22.47
C ARG A 37 -28.59 3.33 -23.60
N LEU A 38 -27.31 3.70 -23.64
CA LEU A 38 -26.37 3.12 -24.62
C LEU A 38 -26.12 1.63 -24.39
N LEU A 39 -26.41 1.14 -23.20
CA LEU A 39 -26.26 -0.26 -22.81
C LEU A 39 -27.57 -1.03 -22.76
N ALA A 40 -28.70 -0.37 -23.13
CA ALA A 40 -30.05 -0.94 -22.98
C ALA A 40 -30.27 -2.23 -23.76
N ASP A 41 -29.66 -2.33 -24.95
CA ASP A 41 -29.83 -3.47 -25.88
C ASP A 41 -28.82 -4.60 -25.64
N LYS A 42 -27.91 -4.41 -24.65
CA LYS A 42 -26.91 -5.43 -24.32
C LYS A 42 -27.48 -6.51 -23.43
N THR A 43 -27.04 -7.73 -23.68
CA THR A 43 -27.35 -8.88 -22.82
C THR A 43 -26.62 -8.78 -21.50
N ARG A 44 -27.07 -9.55 -20.50
CA ARG A 44 -26.34 -9.69 -19.22
C ARG A 44 -24.85 -10.09 -19.43
N GLU A 45 -24.64 -11.14 -20.26
CA GLU A 45 -23.33 -11.67 -20.54
C GLU A 45 -22.39 -10.61 -21.16
N GLU A 46 -22.93 -9.79 -22.10
CA GLU A 46 -22.13 -8.69 -22.66
C GLU A 46 -21.77 -7.62 -21.62
N ILE A 47 -22.69 -7.29 -20.71
CA ILE A 47 -22.43 -6.32 -19.64
C ILE A 47 -21.40 -6.89 -18.65
N ASP A 48 -21.57 -8.15 -18.22
CA ASP A 48 -20.66 -8.80 -17.28
C ASP A 48 -19.24 -8.88 -17.88
N ASN A 49 -19.10 -9.26 -19.16
CA ASN A 49 -17.82 -9.26 -19.86
C ASN A 49 -17.19 -7.86 -19.95
N MET A 50 -17.99 -6.82 -20.21
CA MET A 50 -17.47 -5.43 -20.22
C MET A 50 -16.96 -5.01 -18.84
N ILE A 51 -17.63 -5.41 -17.76
CA ILE A 51 -17.20 -5.16 -16.39
C ILE A 51 -15.89 -5.89 -16.11
N ASP A 52 -15.80 -7.16 -16.47
CA ASP A 52 -14.60 -7.98 -16.24
C ASP A 52 -13.39 -7.43 -17.01
N ASP A 53 -13.56 -7.05 -18.28
CA ASP A 53 -12.53 -6.44 -19.09
C ASP A 53 -12.03 -5.12 -18.49
N GLN A 54 -12.97 -4.28 -18.04
CA GLN A 54 -12.64 -3.00 -17.43
C GLN A 54 -11.97 -3.18 -16.07
N LEU A 55 -12.47 -4.12 -15.26
CA LEU A 55 -11.83 -4.47 -13.98
C LEU A 55 -10.41 -5.00 -14.21
N ALA A 56 -10.21 -5.90 -15.17
CA ALA A 56 -8.89 -6.41 -15.53
C ALA A 56 -7.96 -5.28 -15.97
N PHE A 57 -8.45 -4.32 -16.75
CA PHE A 57 -7.69 -3.14 -17.13
C PHE A 57 -7.27 -2.30 -15.93
N VAL A 58 -8.21 -1.96 -15.03
CA VAL A 58 -7.91 -1.19 -13.81
C VAL A 58 -6.95 -1.95 -12.92
N MET A 59 -7.19 -3.24 -12.68
CA MET A 59 -6.32 -4.09 -11.87
C MET A 59 -4.90 -4.22 -12.45
N SER A 60 -4.75 -4.17 -13.78
CA SER A 60 -3.42 -4.15 -14.40
C SER A 60 -2.60 -2.88 -14.05
N LYS A 61 -3.23 -1.86 -13.50
CA LYS A 61 -2.60 -0.60 -13.08
C LYS A 61 -2.34 -0.53 -11.58
N VAL A 62 -2.86 -1.49 -10.81
CA VAL A 62 -2.60 -1.57 -9.37
C VAL A 62 -1.12 -1.83 -9.15
N MET A 63 -0.52 -1.04 -8.28
CA MET A 63 0.88 -1.20 -7.89
C MET A 63 0.95 -1.82 -6.50
N VAL A 64 1.76 -2.86 -6.36
CA VAL A 64 2.07 -3.45 -5.06
C VAL A 64 3.14 -2.58 -4.39
N LEU A 65 2.88 -2.23 -3.13
CA LEU A 65 3.88 -1.63 -2.26
C LEU A 65 4.58 -2.75 -1.51
N ASP A 66 5.81 -2.99 -1.88
CA ASP A 66 6.68 -3.95 -1.20
C ASP A 66 7.95 -3.27 -0.69
N THR A 67 8.49 -3.79 0.38
CA THR A 67 9.79 -3.39 0.90
C THR A 67 10.71 -4.59 1.03
N HIS A 68 12.00 -4.34 0.82
CA HIS A 68 13.05 -5.34 0.90
C HIS A 68 14.12 -4.88 1.87
N PHE A 69 14.27 -5.58 2.98
CA PHE A 69 15.35 -5.33 3.92
C PHE A 69 16.67 -5.91 3.39
N VAL A 70 17.64 -5.02 3.20
CA VAL A 70 18.98 -5.44 2.81
C VAL A 70 19.63 -6.13 4.00
N SER A 71 19.96 -7.37 3.80
CA SER A 71 20.70 -8.16 4.76
C SER A 71 22.18 -7.86 4.67
N GLY A 72 22.81 -7.61 5.81
CA GLY A 72 24.26 -7.43 5.90
C GLY A 72 25.02 -8.74 5.68
N THR A 73 26.12 -8.72 4.92
CA THR A 73 27.07 -9.82 4.85
C THR A 73 27.93 -9.80 6.10
N SER A 74 27.81 -10.79 6.98
CA SER A 74 28.87 -11.03 7.96
C SER A 74 30.05 -11.72 7.25
N GLY A 75 31.17 -11.01 7.10
CA GLY A 75 32.30 -11.37 6.27
C GLY A 75 33.14 -12.57 6.69
N ALA A 76 32.62 -13.51 7.47
CA ALA A 76 33.41 -14.66 7.94
C ALA A 76 32.68 -16.02 7.91
N SER A 77 31.46 -16.08 7.44
CA SER A 77 30.74 -17.36 7.32
C SER A 77 29.84 -17.37 6.09
N ASP A 78 29.76 -18.51 5.41
CA ASP A 78 28.78 -18.81 4.36
C ASP A 78 27.30 -18.72 4.86
N ARG A 79 27.04 -17.98 5.93
CA ARG A 79 25.71 -17.77 6.47
C ARG A 79 25.03 -16.67 5.67
N THR A 80 24.00 -17.06 5.00
CA THR A 80 22.96 -16.22 4.45
C THR A 80 22.59 -15.11 5.46
N GLN A 81 22.77 -13.93 5.01
CA GLN A 81 22.34 -12.61 5.44
C GLN A 81 21.22 -12.65 6.48
N ALA A 82 21.53 -12.21 7.69
CA ALA A 82 20.51 -11.97 8.69
C ALA A 82 19.82 -10.62 8.40
N THR A 83 18.51 -10.63 8.30
CA THR A 83 17.71 -9.40 8.33
C THR A 83 17.84 -8.70 9.68
N PRO A 84 17.49 -7.41 9.79
CA PRO A 84 17.49 -6.70 11.06
C PRO A 84 16.70 -7.44 12.14
N ARG A 85 17.10 -7.30 13.38
CA ARG A 85 16.38 -7.88 14.52
C ARG A 85 15.30 -6.92 14.98
N LYS A 86 14.16 -7.48 15.41
CA LYS A 86 13.01 -6.72 15.89
C LYS A 86 13.28 -5.93 17.18
N ASP A 87 14.29 -6.36 17.95
CA ASP A 87 14.69 -5.74 19.21
C ASP A 87 15.79 -4.68 19.07
N GLU A 88 16.29 -4.43 17.87
CA GLU A 88 17.32 -3.42 17.61
C GLU A 88 16.77 -2.00 17.39
N PHE A 89 15.48 -1.87 17.11
CA PHE A 89 14.84 -0.58 16.83
C PHE A 89 13.31 -0.66 17.06
N ASN A 90 12.70 0.50 17.30
CA ASN A 90 11.28 0.59 17.65
C ASN A 90 10.40 1.09 16.50
N LEU A 91 11.00 1.55 15.40
CA LEU A 91 10.29 2.16 14.28
C LEU A 91 10.93 1.75 12.97
N ILE A 92 10.08 1.38 12.03
CA ILE A 92 10.40 1.32 10.61
C ILE A 92 9.71 2.48 9.92
N SER A 93 10.45 3.21 9.08
CA SER A 93 9.91 4.27 8.23
C SER A 93 10.37 4.04 6.80
N ILE A 94 9.43 3.95 5.88
CA ILE A 94 9.67 3.68 4.46
C ILE A 94 9.09 4.82 3.62
N ASP A 95 9.93 5.43 2.78
CA ASP A 95 9.48 6.41 1.79
C ASP A 95 9.02 5.69 0.51
N ILE A 96 7.75 5.89 0.14
CA ILE A 96 7.14 5.26 -1.03
C ILE A 96 7.17 6.16 -2.28
N VAL A 97 8.08 7.14 -2.33
CA VAL A 97 8.20 8.11 -3.42
C VAL A 97 8.23 7.48 -4.81
N LEU A 98 8.90 6.34 -4.98
CA LEU A 98 9.03 5.65 -6.28
C LEU A 98 7.69 5.09 -6.80
N ARG A 99 6.71 4.88 -5.93
CA ARG A 99 5.39 4.35 -6.28
C ARG A 99 4.33 5.43 -6.26
N TYR A 100 4.53 6.46 -5.43
CA TYR A 100 3.54 7.49 -5.18
C TYR A 100 3.84 8.82 -5.90
N ASN A 101 5.05 8.94 -6.45
CA ASN A 101 5.58 10.13 -7.16
C ASN A 101 5.66 11.40 -6.30
N GLU A 102 5.52 11.26 -5.00
CA GLU A 102 5.77 12.29 -3.99
C GLU A 102 6.28 11.62 -2.71
N HIS A 103 7.05 12.36 -1.91
CA HIS A 103 7.53 11.84 -0.63
C HIS A 103 6.36 11.58 0.31
N LYS A 104 6.13 10.31 0.58
CA LYS A 104 5.12 9.83 1.51
C LYS A 104 5.71 8.68 2.31
N PHE A 105 5.64 8.80 3.63
CA PHE A 105 6.22 7.82 4.53
C PHE A 105 5.15 6.87 5.07
N LEU A 106 5.51 5.60 5.14
CA LEU A 106 4.76 4.57 5.85
C LEU A 106 5.55 4.16 7.08
N PHE A 107 4.85 3.87 8.15
CA PHE A 107 5.42 3.53 9.44
C PHE A 107 4.97 2.15 9.90
N ALA A 108 5.83 1.43 10.60
CA ALA A 108 5.47 0.17 11.25
C ALA A 108 6.24 -0.04 12.55
N ASN A 109 5.59 -0.73 13.50
CA ASN A 109 6.25 -1.28 14.67
C ASN A 109 6.89 -2.63 14.28
N PRO A 110 8.22 -2.78 14.34
CA PRO A 110 8.90 -4.00 13.93
C PRO A 110 8.42 -5.25 14.70
N LYS A 111 7.93 -5.09 15.94
CA LYS A 111 7.40 -6.20 16.74
C LYS A 111 6.11 -6.80 16.20
N HIS A 112 5.32 -6.01 15.48
CA HIS A 112 4.05 -6.45 14.90
C HIS A 112 4.23 -7.13 13.54
N LEU A 113 5.35 -6.90 12.87
CA LEU A 113 5.63 -7.51 11.59
C LEU A 113 5.94 -9.01 11.73
N ASP A 114 5.68 -9.76 10.69
CA ASP A 114 6.03 -11.18 10.64
C ASP A 114 7.54 -11.41 10.82
N SER A 115 7.86 -12.54 11.44
CA SER A 115 9.24 -12.94 11.66
C SER A 115 9.77 -13.82 10.54
N SER A 116 11.09 -13.86 10.39
CA SER A 116 11.74 -14.86 9.57
C SER A 116 11.34 -16.27 10.03
N GLY A 117 11.02 -17.17 9.09
CA GLY A 117 10.62 -18.54 9.41
C GLY A 117 11.67 -19.37 10.13
N LYS A 118 12.92 -18.89 10.23
CA LYS A 118 14.04 -19.56 10.91
C LYS A 118 14.39 -18.97 12.27
N ASP A 119 14.04 -17.71 12.49
CA ASP A 119 14.35 -16.99 13.72
C ASP A 119 13.27 -15.94 13.99
N SER A 120 12.52 -16.17 15.08
CA SER A 120 11.41 -15.29 15.47
C SER A 120 11.83 -13.87 15.87
N ASN A 121 13.11 -13.63 16.11
CA ASN A 121 13.62 -12.32 16.47
C ASN A 121 14.14 -11.52 15.27
N HIS A 122 14.21 -12.13 14.09
CA HIS A 122 14.57 -11.45 12.85
C HIS A 122 13.34 -11.14 12.00
N LEU A 123 13.36 -9.98 11.35
CA LEU A 123 12.38 -9.60 10.35
C LEU A 123 12.46 -10.52 9.14
N GLN A 124 11.36 -10.65 8.40
CA GLN A 124 11.40 -11.22 7.06
C GLN A 124 12.18 -10.28 6.12
N GLN A 125 12.63 -10.83 5.01
CA GLN A 125 13.34 -10.05 4.01
C GLN A 125 12.39 -9.15 3.20
N ASN A 126 11.18 -9.61 2.94
CA ASN A 126 10.20 -8.91 2.13
C ASN A 126 8.88 -8.78 2.87
N TYR A 127 8.25 -7.62 2.74
CA TYR A 127 6.88 -7.37 3.18
C TYR A 127 6.08 -6.71 2.07
N ILE A 128 4.83 -7.10 1.93
CA ILE A 128 3.84 -6.34 1.20
C ILE A 128 3.23 -5.36 2.20
N MET A 129 3.43 -4.06 1.98
CA MET A 129 2.92 -3.00 2.84
C MET A 129 1.49 -2.60 2.47
N GLY A 130 1.09 -2.84 1.23
CA GLY A 130 -0.22 -2.47 0.73
C GLY A 130 -0.26 -2.39 -0.79
N PHE A 131 -1.29 -1.68 -1.27
CA PHE A 131 -1.56 -1.51 -2.70
C PHE A 131 -1.89 -0.07 -3.02
N VAL A 132 -1.48 0.40 -4.19
CA VAL A 132 -1.86 1.70 -4.73
C VAL A 132 -2.82 1.47 -5.89
N PHE A 133 -4.05 1.97 -5.74
CA PHE A 133 -5.11 1.88 -6.72
C PHE A 133 -5.25 3.19 -7.46
N PRO A 134 -4.98 3.24 -8.77
CA PRO A 134 -5.29 4.41 -9.56
C PRO A 134 -6.81 4.62 -9.63
N GLN A 135 -7.25 5.85 -9.39
CA GLN A 135 -8.66 6.21 -9.49
C GLN A 135 -8.97 6.80 -10.87
N THR A 136 -10.26 6.76 -11.25
CA THR A 136 -10.71 7.29 -12.55
C THR A 136 -10.52 8.80 -12.71
N ASP A 137 -10.45 9.54 -11.60
CA ASP A 137 -10.16 10.99 -11.59
C ASP A 137 -8.65 11.30 -11.68
N GLY A 138 -7.80 10.26 -11.71
CA GLY A 138 -6.36 10.36 -11.78
C GLY A 138 -5.67 10.48 -10.43
N THR A 139 -6.42 10.38 -9.32
CA THR A 139 -5.83 10.29 -7.97
C THR A 139 -5.36 8.86 -7.68
N LEU A 140 -4.55 8.71 -6.64
CA LEU A 140 -4.09 7.43 -6.15
C LEU A 140 -4.73 7.15 -4.80
N LYS A 141 -5.37 5.99 -4.66
CA LYS A 141 -5.84 5.49 -3.37
C LYS A 141 -4.83 4.50 -2.82
N LEU A 142 -4.41 4.72 -1.60
CA LEU A 142 -3.56 3.81 -0.86
C LEU A 142 -4.44 2.88 0.00
N ASP A 143 -4.11 1.60 0.01
CA ASP A 143 -4.75 0.58 0.83
C ASP A 143 -3.65 -0.26 1.49
N LEU A 144 -3.48 -0.08 2.80
CA LEU A 144 -2.39 -0.68 3.57
C LEU A 144 -2.83 -1.99 4.22
N THR A 145 -1.87 -2.86 4.47
CA THR A 145 -2.05 -3.99 5.40
C THR A 145 -2.04 -3.49 6.84
N ASP A 146 -2.59 -4.29 7.76
CA ASP A 146 -2.91 -3.88 9.14
C ASP A 146 -1.69 -3.43 9.97
N GLU A 147 -0.48 -3.84 9.58
CA GLU A 147 0.75 -3.52 10.30
C GLU A 147 1.42 -2.20 9.88
N TRP A 148 0.89 -1.55 8.83
CA TRP A 148 1.48 -0.34 8.26
C TRP A 148 0.56 0.86 8.39
N TYR A 149 1.12 2.00 8.74
CA TYR A 149 0.42 3.24 9.07
C TYR A 149 0.89 4.40 8.20
N GLU A 150 -0.04 5.25 7.78
CA GLU A 150 0.29 6.55 7.16
C GLU A 150 0.55 7.63 8.21
N ASP A 151 -0.12 7.54 9.36
CA ASP A 151 0.05 8.46 10.48
C ASP A 151 1.05 7.90 11.49
N PHE A 152 2.09 8.69 11.75
CA PHE A 152 3.11 8.35 12.75
C PHE A 152 2.53 8.19 14.15
N ASN A 153 1.55 9.01 14.54
CA ASN A 153 0.99 8.96 15.89
C ASN A 153 0.18 7.68 16.09
N GLU A 154 -0.57 7.23 15.08
CA GLU A 154 -1.30 5.95 15.14
C GLU A 154 -0.31 4.78 15.33
N MET A 155 0.78 4.78 14.60
CA MET A 155 1.84 3.78 14.79
C MET A 155 2.50 3.92 16.18
N TYR A 156 2.78 5.16 16.61
CA TYR A 156 3.44 5.42 17.90
C TYR A 156 2.62 4.89 19.08
N GLU A 157 1.30 4.95 19.02
CA GLU A 157 0.40 4.38 20.05
C GLU A 157 0.51 2.85 20.15
N THR A 158 1.06 2.18 19.14
CA THR A 158 1.31 0.73 19.19
C THR A 158 2.60 0.34 19.91
N LEU A 159 3.45 1.31 20.25
CA LEU A 159 4.69 1.06 20.98
C LEU A 159 4.40 0.78 22.45
N ASP A 160 5.05 -0.25 22.99
CA ASP A 160 5.04 -0.49 24.43
C ASP A 160 5.99 0.49 25.11
N ILE A 161 5.50 1.23 26.12
CA ILE A 161 6.34 2.17 26.89
C ILE A 161 7.51 1.45 27.59
N ALA A 162 7.34 0.16 27.92
CA ALA A 162 8.39 -0.68 28.46
C ALA A 162 9.55 -0.93 27.47
N ASP A 163 9.34 -0.67 26.20
CA ASP A 163 10.35 -0.80 25.15
C ASP A 163 11.20 0.46 24.94
N ALA A 164 10.95 1.50 25.72
CA ALA A 164 11.85 2.65 25.76
C ALA A 164 13.26 2.16 26.13
N VAL A 165 14.17 2.28 25.19
CA VAL A 165 15.59 1.90 25.39
C VAL A 165 16.10 2.66 26.60
N ASN A 166 16.61 1.97 27.61
CA ASN A 166 17.32 2.60 28.69
C ASN A 166 18.53 3.35 28.11
N GLU A 167 18.79 4.57 28.59
CA GLU A 167 19.95 5.36 28.11
C GLU A 167 21.28 4.57 28.20
N GLU A 168 21.36 3.59 29.09
CA GLU A 168 22.49 2.70 29.26
C GLU A 168 22.69 1.71 28.11
N ASP A 169 21.62 1.40 27.37
CA ASP A 169 21.65 0.47 26.22
C ASP A 169 21.88 1.21 24.89
N MET A 170 21.88 2.54 24.88
CA MET A 170 22.16 3.32 23.69
C MET A 170 23.66 3.21 23.33
N GLN A 171 23.95 2.55 22.23
CA GLN A 171 25.26 2.61 21.59
C GLN A 171 25.46 4.00 21.00
N ILE A 172 26.09 4.87 21.78
CA ILE A 172 26.51 6.18 21.30
C ILE A 172 27.72 5.98 20.39
N ASP A 173 27.57 6.23 19.11
CA ASP A 173 28.70 6.26 18.19
C ASP A 173 29.53 7.53 18.43
N ASN A 174 30.54 7.41 19.29
CA ASN A 174 31.42 8.52 19.66
C ASN A 174 32.51 8.84 18.62
N ARG A 175 32.51 8.16 17.46
CA ARG A 175 33.59 8.32 16.46
C ARG A 175 33.66 9.74 15.87
N ASN A 176 32.56 10.49 15.92
CA ASN A 176 32.46 11.83 15.37
C ASN A 176 32.36 12.94 16.46
N ILE A 177 32.49 12.61 17.73
CA ILE A 177 32.50 13.62 18.80
C ILE A 177 33.91 14.19 18.88
N ILE A 178 34.14 15.35 18.28
CA ILE A 178 35.33 16.16 18.48
C ILE A 178 35.13 16.87 19.81
N VAL A 179 35.79 16.40 20.84
CA VAL A 179 35.90 17.15 22.10
C VAL A 179 37.01 18.18 21.90
N GLU A 180 36.64 19.44 21.62
CA GLU A 180 37.58 20.57 21.70
C GLU A 180 37.88 20.81 23.17
N ASN A 181 39.15 20.63 23.55
CA ASN A 181 39.69 20.98 24.88
C ASN A 181 40.07 22.47 24.92
#